data_869f2d8870829e31a62d229dcc17bcf9
#
_entry.id   869f2d8870829e31a62d229dcc17bcf9
#
_cell.length_a   1.000
_cell.length_b   1.000
_cell.length_c   1.000
_cell.angle_alpha   90.00
_cell.angle_beta   90.00
_cell.angle_gamma   90.00
#
_symmetry.space_group_name_H-M   'P 1'
#
loop_
_entity.id
_entity.type
_entity.pdbx_description
1 polymer ?
#
loop_
_entity_poly.entity_id
_entity_poly.type
_entity_poly.pdbx_seq_one_letter_code
_entity_poly.pdbx_strand_id
1 'polypeptide(L)'
;GRHWMWEKERAEKAIALGLIRQHSKSGKPEYKVCSDNPIVTTLWDDIPAYSFDNGYSTEKSEVLLERIIQASSNEGDLVADFFCGSGTTGAVAERLGRRWIMADLGRFAIHTSRKRMIDVQRKLHEERKSYRAFDVYNLGRYERQWWQKDRLNGAEEEHRRVVLEFF
;
A
#
# COMPACT_ATOMS: atom_id res chain seq x y z
N GLY A 1 -26.05 -22.75 31.08
CA GLY A 1 -24.70 -22.20 31.15
C GLY A 1 -24.13 -21.99 29.78
N ARG A 2 -23.47 -20.86 29.53
CA ARG A 2 -22.77 -20.64 28.27
C ARG A 2 -21.46 -21.43 28.28
N HIS A 3 -21.28 -22.33 27.33
CA HIS A 3 -20.05 -23.07 27.16
C HIS A 3 -18.99 -22.19 26.48
N TRP A 4 -17.74 -22.36 26.89
CA TRP A 4 -16.60 -21.80 26.18
C TRP A 4 -16.50 -22.44 24.79
N MET A 5 -16.43 -21.60 23.74
CA MET A 5 -16.32 -22.09 22.36
C MET A 5 -14.86 -22.39 21.95
N TRP A 6 -13.95 -22.50 22.89
CA TRP A 6 -12.57 -22.84 22.62
C TRP A 6 -12.31 -24.33 22.78
N GLU A 7 -11.53 -24.87 21.87
CA GLU A 7 -10.99 -26.20 22.00
C GLU A 7 -10.09 -26.28 23.24
N LYS A 8 -10.10 -27.47 23.90
CA LYS A 8 -9.39 -27.70 25.15
C LYS A 8 -7.90 -27.35 25.04
N GLU A 9 -7.25 -27.79 23.98
CA GLU A 9 -5.81 -27.52 23.71
C GLU A 9 -5.50 -26.04 23.61
N ARG A 10 -6.35 -25.26 22.95
CA ARG A 10 -6.22 -23.80 22.83
C ARG A 10 -6.38 -23.10 24.18
N ALA A 11 -7.32 -23.58 24.99
CA ALA A 11 -7.54 -23.04 26.33
C ALA A 11 -6.34 -23.34 27.24
N GLU A 12 -5.79 -24.53 27.21
CA GLU A 12 -4.60 -24.92 27.97
C GLU A 12 -3.36 -24.12 27.60
N LYS A 13 -3.12 -23.89 26.30
CA LYS A 13 -2.05 -23.02 25.82
C LYS A 13 -2.22 -21.58 26.33
N ALA A 14 -3.43 -21.04 26.28
CA ALA A 14 -3.72 -19.70 26.73
C ALA A 14 -3.55 -19.54 28.26
N ILE A 15 -3.87 -20.57 29.04
CA ILE A 15 -3.63 -20.61 30.50
C ILE A 15 -2.12 -20.64 30.75
N ALA A 16 -1.37 -21.50 30.07
CA ALA A 16 0.08 -21.62 30.23
C ALA A 16 0.80 -20.32 29.89
N LEU A 17 0.29 -19.55 28.93
CA LEU A 17 0.81 -18.22 28.56
C LEU A 17 0.32 -17.08 29.46
N GLY A 18 -0.48 -17.36 30.49
CA GLY A 18 -1.02 -16.34 31.41
C GLY A 18 -2.05 -15.41 30.74
N LEU A 19 -2.61 -15.79 29.59
CA LEU A 19 -3.60 -15.01 28.85
C LEU A 19 -5.01 -15.17 29.40
N ILE A 20 -5.27 -16.22 30.21
CA ILE A 20 -6.54 -16.44 30.90
C ILE A 20 -6.35 -16.19 32.37
N ARG A 21 -7.15 -15.30 32.93
CA ARG A 21 -7.19 -15.00 34.37
C ARG A 21 -8.62 -15.09 34.89
N GLN A 22 -8.78 -15.20 36.20
CA GLN A 22 -10.08 -15.06 36.83
C GLN A 22 -10.41 -13.58 37.06
N HIS A 23 -11.60 -13.17 36.67
CA HIS A 23 -12.11 -11.84 36.99
C HIS A 23 -12.28 -11.69 38.49
N SER A 24 -11.70 -10.64 39.08
CA SER A 24 -11.59 -10.44 40.53
C SER A 24 -12.92 -10.44 41.28
N LYS A 25 -14.02 -9.94 40.64
CA LYS A 25 -15.33 -9.83 41.27
C LYS A 25 -16.27 -11.00 40.98
N SER A 26 -16.19 -11.60 39.79
CA SER A 26 -17.14 -12.62 39.34
C SER A 26 -16.60 -14.05 39.37
N GLY A 27 -15.28 -14.21 39.53
CA GLY A 27 -14.58 -15.47 39.44
C GLY A 27 -14.62 -16.16 38.08
N LYS A 28 -15.21 -15.48 37.05
CA LYS A 28 -15.31 -16.03 35.71
C LYS A 28 -13.96 -15.87 34.96
N PRO A 29 -13.64 -16.82 34.09
CA PRO A 29 -12.43 -16.69 33.30
C PRO A 29 -12.53 -15.50 32.32
N GLU A 30 -11.50 -14.70 32.30
CA GLU A 30 -11.29 -13.60 31.35
C GLU A 30 -10.08 -13.85 30.48
N TYR A 31 -10.21 -13.62 29.20
CA TYR A 31 -9.08 -13.62 28.29
C TYR A 31 -8.42 -12.24 28.29
N LYS A 32 -7.14 -12.20 28.65
CA LYS A 32 -6.35 -10.97 28.54
C LYS A 32 -5.95 -10.76 27.08
N VAL A 33 -6.56 -9.79 26.43
CA VAL A 33 -6.03 -9.30 25.17
C VAL A 33 -4.76 -8.53 25.51
N CYS A 34 -3.61 -8.96 24.97
CA CYS A 34 -2.37 -8.21 25.11
C CYS A 34 -2.55 -6.84 24.48
N SER A 35 -2.46 -5.79 25.30
CA SER A 35 -2.66 -4.39 24.87
C SER A 35 -1.49 -3.83 24.09
N ASP A 36 -0.41 -4.59 23.91
CA ASP A 36 0.80 -4.15 23.21
C ASP A 36 0.58 -3.98 21.69
N ASN A 37 -0.48 -4.61 21.17
CA ASN A 37 -0.95 -4.38 19.81
C ASN A 37 -2.43 -3.99 19.87
N PRO A 38 -2.78 -2.72 19.66
CA PRO A 38 -4.18 -2.30 19.63
C PRO A 38 -4.92 -3.06 18.53
N ILE A 39 -6.11 -3.57 18.88
CA ILE A 39 -6.98 -4.24 17.90
C ILE A 39 -7.36 -3.23 16.83
N VAL A 40 -7.03 -3.52 15.60
CA VAL A 40 -7.48 -2.73 14.46
C VAL A 40 -8.97 -3.01 14.26
N THR A 41 -9.82 -2.02 14.52
CA THR A 41 -11.26 -2.11 14.32
C THR A 41 -11.60 -1.89 12.84
N THR A 42 -12.83 -2.19 12.44
CA THR A 42 -13.31 -1.94 11.06
C THR A 42 -13.78 -0.51 10.83
N LEU A 43 -14.00 0.25 11.89
CA LEU A 43 -14.38 1.66 11.82
C LEU A 43 -13.16 2.53 12.18
N TRP A 44 -12.77 3.42 11.28
CA TRP A 44 -11.62 4.32 11.39
C TRP A 44 -12.08 5.76 11.16
N ASP A 45 -12.75 6.31 12.13
CA ASP A 45 -13.25 7.70 12.15
C ASP A 45 -12.18 8.72 12.60
N ASP A 46 -11.06 8.22 13.08
CA ASP A 46 -9.90 8.99 13.53
C ASP A 46 -8.90 9.35 12.41
N ILE A 47 -9.11 8.83 11.19
CA ILE A 47 -8.19 9.01 10.06
C ILE A 47 -8.89 9.66 8.87
N PRO A 48 -8.35 10.75 8.30
CA PRO A 48 -8.85 11.29 7.05
C PRO A 48 -8.62 10.30 5.90
N ALA A 49 -9.64 10.09 5.07
CA ALA A 49 -9.53 9.18 3.91
C ALA A 49 -8.66 9.75 2.78
N TYR A 50 -8.59 11.07 2.66
CA TYR A 50 -7.89 11.78 1.59
C TYR A 50 -6.85 12.75 2.15
N SER A 51 -5.81 13.00 1.37
CA SER A 51 -4.85 14.08 1.52
C SER A 51 -4.79 14.87 0.21
N PHE A 52 -4.35 16.13 0.27
CA PHE A 52 -4.20 16.98 -0.91
C PHE A 52 -2.77 17.54 -1.00
N ASP A 53 -1.82 16.93 -0.33
CA ASP A 53 -0.47 17.46 -0.14
C ASP A 53 0.33 17.54 -1.45
N ASN A 54 0.05 16.66 -2.41
CA ASN A 54 0.76 16.61 -3.69
C ASN A 54 -0.08 17.11 -4.88
N GLY A 55 -1.24 17.73 -4.62
CA GLY A 55 -2.11 18.27 -5.67
C GLY A 55 -2.80 17.20 -6.52
N TYR A 56 -2.81 15.95 -6.10
CA TYR A 56 -3.55 14.88 -6.76
C TYR A 56 -4.93 14.75 -6.13
N SER A 57 -5.99 14.97 -6.92
CA SER A 57 -7.36 15.15 -6.42
C SER A 57 -7.95 13.97 -5.64
N THR A 58 -7.44 12.76 -5.87
CA THR A 58 -7.88 11.52 -5.21
C THR A 58 -6.78 10.88 -4.34
N GLU A 59 -5.84 11.71 -3.88
CA GLU A 59 -4.76 11.24 -3.03
C GLU A 59 -5.28 10.67 -1.71
N LYS A 60 -4.84 9.46 -1.37
CA LYS A 60 -5.17 8.83 -0.10
C LYS A 60 -4.26 9.35 1.02
N SER A 61 -4.80 9.43 2.23
CA SER A 61 -4.02 9.79 3.40
C SER A 61 -2.89 8.77 3.65
N GLU A 62 -1.69 9.26 3.89
CA GLU A 62 -0.56 8.40 4.24
C GLU A 62 -0.79 7.64 5.54
N VAL A 63 -1.43 8.27 6.53
CA VAL A 63 -1.77 7.64 7.82
C VAL A 63 -2.72 6.46 7.63
N LEU A 64 -3.66 6.59 6.69
CA LEU A 64 -4.57 5.49 6.34
C LEU A 64 -3.81 4.30 5.75
N LEU A 65 -2.94 4.56 4.77
CA LEU A 65 -2.14 3.50 4.12
C LEU A 65 -1.12 2.90 5.09
N GLU A 66 -0.56 3.69 5.98
CA GLU A 66 0.35 3.19 7.02
C GLU A 66 -0.34 2.17 7.93
N ARG A 67 -1.52 2.49 8.44
CA ARG A 67 -2.33 1.58 9.26
C ARG A 67 -2.68 0.29 8.50
N ILE A 68 -3.10 0.40 7.24
CA ILE A 68 -3.43 -0.77 6.41
C ILE A 68 -2.20 -1.67 6.22
N ILE A 69 -1.07 -1.09 5.79
CA ILE A 69 0.13 -1.84 5.46
C ILE A 69 0.73 -2.48 6.72
N GLN A 70 0.76 -1.78 7.84
CA GLN A 70 1.25 -2.33 9.12
C GLN A 70 0.37 -3.47 9.64
N ALA A 71 -0.96 -3.36 9.48
CA ALA A 71 -1.90 -4.38 9.94
C ALA A 71 -1.91 -5.65 9.06
N SER A 72 -1.49 -5.55 7.79
CA SER A 72 -1.65 -6.61 6.79
C SER A 72 -0.33 -7.19 6.26
N SER A 73 0.82 -6.66 6.66
CA SER A 73 2.12 -7.10 6.16
C SER A 73 3.23 -6.93 7.19
N ASN A 74 4.36 -7.62 6.97
CA ASN A 74 5.58 -7.48 7.74
C ASN A 74 6.66 -6.76 6.93
N GLU A 75 7.72 -6.32 7.59
CA GLU A 75 8.90 -5.78 6.90
C GLU A 75 9.47 -6.80 5.92
N GLY A 76 9.82 -6.34 4.71
CA GLY A 76 10.31 -7.21 3.63
C GLY A 76 9.23 -7.84 2.77
N ASP A 77 7.95 -7.84 3.18
CA ASP A 77 6.84 -8.32 2.36
C ASP A 77 6.63 -7.46 1.12
N LEU A 78 5.92 -8.01 0.14
CA LEU A 78 5.58 -7.34 -1.10
C LEU A 78 4.18 -6.73 -1.03
N VAL A 79 4.10 -5.43 -1.23
CA VAL A 79 2.86 -4.65 -1.36
C VAL A 79 2.63 -4.31 -2.83
N ALA A 80 1.46 -4.60 -3.37
CA ALA A 80 1.11 -4.31 -4.76
C ALA A 80 -0.10 -3.39 -4.85
N ASP A 81 0.01 -2.36 -5.71
CA ASP A 81 -1.08 -1.43 -6.01
C ASP A 81 -1.14 -1.19 -7.52
N PHE A 82 -2.17 -1.76 -8.17
CA PHE A 82 -2.34 -1.70 -9.62
C PHE A 82 -3.14 -0.48 -10.11
N PHE A 83 -3.53 0.41 -9.20
CA PHE A 83 -4.23 1.67 -9.47
C PHE A 83 -3.64 2.78 -8.61
N CYS A 84 -2.31 2.89 -8.63
CA CYS A 84 -1.53 3.61 -7.62
C CYS A 84 -1.75 5.13 -7.58
N GLY A 85 -2.33 5.73 -8.62
CA GLY A 85 -2.59 7.17 -8.65
C GLY A 85 -1.37 8.01 -8.30
N SER A 86 -1.41 8.72 -7.18
CA SER A 86 -0.30 9.54 -6.67
C SER A 86 0.84 8.73 -6.03
N GLY A 87 0.74 7.39 -5.93
CA GLY A 87 1.78 6.52 -5.38
C GLY A 87 1.88 6.50 -3.85
N THR A 88 0.82 6.85 -3.14
CA THR A 88 0.82 6.86 -1.67
C THR A 88 1.15 5.50 -1.09
N THR A 89 0.58 4.43 -1.65
CA THR A 89 0.83 3.04 -1.22
C THR A 89 2.32 2.69 -1.29
N GLY A 90 2.96 2.96 -2.43
CA GLY A 90 4.40 2.69 -2.59
C GLY A 90 5.28 3.53 -1.68
N ALA A 91 4.95 4.81 -1.51
CA ALA A 91 5.67 5.73 -0.62
C ALA A 91 5.65 5.25 0.84
N VAL A 92 4.49 4.82 1.31
CA VAL A 92 4.33 4.27 2.67
C VAL A 92 5.02 2.92 2.79
N ALA A 93 4.86 2.02 1.81
CA ALA A 93 5.51 0.72 1.81
C ALA A 93 7.04 0.84 1.88
N GLU A 94 7.65 1.76 1.09
CA GLU A 94 9.10 2.01 1.13
C GLU A 94 9.55 2.48 2.51
N ARG A 95 8.87 3.46 3.11
CA ARG A 95 9.21 3.95 4.45
C ARG A 95 9.11 2.89 5.55
N LEU A 96 8.17 1.96 5.39
CA LEU A 96 7.95 0.86 6.31
C LEU A 96 8.85 -0.36 6.01
N GLY A 97 9.78 -0.27 5.07
CA GLY A 97 10.70 -1.36 4.72
C GLY A 97 10.05 -2.50 3.93
N ARG A 98 8.87 -2.30 3.35
CA ARG A 98 8.22 -3.27 2.45
C ARG A 98 8.77 -3.12 1.04
N ARG A 99 8.73 -4.20 0.25
CA ARG A 99 8.89 -4.14 -1.21
C ARG A 99 7.56 -3.69 -1.82
N TRP A 100 7.60 -3.06 -2.98
CA TRP A 100 6.37 -2.60 -3.61
C TRP A 100 6.40 -2.75 -5.13
N ILE A 101 5.21 -2.93 -5.70
CA ILE A 101 4.93 -2.86 -7.13
C ILE A 101 3.76 -1.92 -7.29
N MET A 102 3.92 -0.92 -8.16
CA MET A 102 2.86 0.01 -8.50
C MET A 102 2.59 -0.02 -10.00
N ALA A 103 1.33 0.09 -10.39
CA ALA A 103 0.94 0.26 -11.78
C ALA A 103 -0.21 1.27 -11.88
N ASP A 104 -0.28 1.96 -13.01
CA ASP A 104 -1.40 2.83 -13.37
C ASP A 104 -1.47 3.00 -14.88
N LEU A 105 -2.65 3.26 -15.41
CA LEU A 105 -2.85 3.57 -16.84
C LEU A 105 -2.52 5.02 -17.17
N GLY A 106 -2.64 5.91 -16.19
CA GLY A 106 -2.48 7.35 -16.35
C GLY A 106 -1.01 7.77 -16.35
N ARG A 107 -0.55 8.44 -17.41
CA ARG A 107 0.81 9.00 -17.45
C ARG A 107 1.06 10.00 -16.31
N PHE A 108 0.06 10.80 -16.00
CA PHE A 108 0.13 11.77 -14.90
C PHE A 108 0.29 11.05 -13.55
N ALA A 109 -0.43 9.95 -13.33
CA ALA A 109 -0.30 9.13 -12.14
C ALA A 109 1.13 8.58 -12.01
N ILE A 110 1.68 7.98 -13.06
CA ILE A 110 3.05 7.44 -13.06
C ILE A 110 4.09 8.55 -12.85
N HIS A 111 3.92 9.72 -13.48
CA HIS A 111 4.82 10.85 -13.27
C HIS A 111 4.81 11.32 -11.81
N THR A 112 3.62 11.48 -11.24
CA THR A 112 3.43 11.91 -9.85
C THR A 112 4.01 10.89 -8.87
N SER A 113 3.69 9.60 -9.07
CA SER A 113 4.21 8.51 -8.26
C SER A 113 5.73 8.44 -8.30
N ARG A 114 6.33 8.53 -9.50
CA ARG A 114 7.79 8.53 -9.66
C ARG A 114 8.44 9.67 -8.89
N LYS A 115 7.91 10.90 -9.03
CA LYS A 115 8.42 12.07 -8.31
C LYS A 115 8.36 11.86 -6.80
N ARG A 116 7.21 11.38 -6.32
CA ARG A 116 7.01 11.06 -4.90
C ARG A 116 8.02 10.03 -4.38
N MET A 117 8.25 8.95 -5.14
CA MET A 117 9.22 7.92 -4.74
C MET A 117 10.65 8.47 -4.65
N ILE A 118 11.06 9.32 -5.59
CA ILE A 118 12.35 10.00 -5.54
C ILE A 118 12.47 10.86 -4.28
N ASP A 119 11.43 11.61 -3.93
CA ASP A 119 11.43 12.46 -2.73
C ASP A 119 11.46 11.64 -1.43
N VAL A 120 10.75 10.51 -1.39
CA VAL A 120 10.81 9.56 -0.26
C VAL A 120 12.23 9.00 -0.10
N GLN A 121 12.86 8.56 -1.19
CA GLN A 121 14.20 8.00 -1.15
C GLN A 121 15.25 9.04 -0.75
N ARG A 122 15.12 10.29 -1.20
CA ARG A 122 15.99 11.38 -0.74
C ARG A 122 15.90 11.59 0.77
N LYS A 123 14.69 11.62 1.32
CA LYS A 123 14.48 11.74 2.78
C LYS A 123 15.08 10.56 3.54
N LEU A 124 14.86 9.34 3.08
CA LEU A 124 15.45 8.15 3.68
C LEU A 124 16.99 8.19 3.63
N HIS A 125 17.56 8.67 2.53
CA HIS A 125 19.01 8.86 2.39
C HIS A 125 19.56 9.89 3.40
N GLU A 126 18.90 11.02 3.54
CA GLU A 126 19.24 12.06 4.53
C GLU A 126 19.17 11.52 5.97
N GLU A 127 18.18 10.66 6.24
CA GLU A 127 17.98 9.98 7.53
C GLU A 127 18.95 8.79 7.73
N ARG A 128 19.81 8.48 6.76
CA ARG A 128 20.70 7.29 6.74
C ARG A 128 19.95 5.96 6.87
N LYS A 129 18.72 5.91 6.39
CA LYS A 129 17.91 4.70 6.30
C LYS A 129 18.12 3.99 4.98
N SER A 130 17.88 2.68 4.98
CA SER A 130 17.93 1.86 3.78
C SER A 130 16.78 2.20 2.84
N TYR A 131 17.04 2.26 1.54
CA TYR A 131 16.04 2.34 0.47
C TYR A 131 16.51 1.52 -0.74
N ARG A 132 15.60 1.20 -1.66
CA ARG A 132 15.88 0.37 -2.83
C ARG A 132 15.74 1.19 -4.11
N ALA A 133 16.63 0.98 -5.06
CA ALA A 133 16.44 1.50 -6.41
C ALA A 133 15.17 0.90 -7.03
N PHE A 134 14.53 1.64 -7.92
CA PHE A 134 13.34 1.18 -8.65
C PHE A 134 13.44 1.51 -10.12
N ASP A 135 12.78 0.73 -10.94
CA ASP A 135 12.65 0.92 -12.37
C ASP A 135 11.21 1.31 -12.73
N VAL A 136 11.08 2.05 -13.82
CA VAL A 136 9.78 2.41 -14.39
C VAL A 136 9.65 1.78 -15.76
N TYR A 137 8.69 0.87 -15.90
CA TYR A 137 8.41 0.16 -17.14
C TYR A 137 7.18 0.72 -17.84
N ASN A 138 7.24 0.77 -19.16
CA ASN A 138 6.09 1.05 -20.00
C ASN A 138 5.78 -0.21 -20.82
N LEU A 139 4.60 -0.79 -20.60
CA LEU A 139 4.17 -2.00 -21.30
C LEU A 139 3.85 -1.77 -22.79
N GLY A 140 3.99 -0.52 -23.26
CA GLY A 140 3.66 -0.15 -24.63
C GLY A 140 2.15 0.00 -24.86
N ARG A 141 1.78 0.48 -26.03
CA ARG A 141 0.39 0.64 -26.41
C ARG A 141 0.01 -0.45 -27.39
N TYR A 142 -0.44 -1.59 -26.90
CA TYR A 142 -0.91 -2.69 -27.74
C TYR A 142 -2.02 -2.24 -28.71
N GLU A 143 -2.95 -1.41 -28.28
CA GLU A 143 -4.02 -0.85 -29.12
C GLU A 143 -3.51 0.09 -30.21
N ARG A 144 -2.43 0.86 -29.99
CA ARG A 144 -1.88 1.75 -31.03
C ARG A 144 -1.24 0.97 -32.19
N GLN A 145 -0.67 -0.20 -31.96
CA GLN A 145 -0.11 -1.01 -33.06
C GLN A 145 -1.20 -1.55 -33.99
N TRP A 146 -2.38 -1.89 -33.46
CA TRP A 146 -3.52 -2.32 -34.27
C TRP A 146 -4.10 -1.15 -35.09
N TRP A 147 -4.32 -0.01 -34.48
CA TRP A 147 -4.81 1.19 -35.17
C TRP A 147 -3.82 1.77 -36.17
N GLN A 148 -2.54 1.63 -35.94
CA GLN A 148 -1.50 2.11 -36.85
C GLN A 148 -1.37 1.24 -38.11
N LYS A 149 -1.61 -0.07 -38.02
CA LYS A 149 -1.54 -0.94 -39.19
C LYS A 149 -2.56 -0.56 -40.27
N ASP A 150 -3.76 -0.14 -39.88
CA ASP A 150 -4.80 0.26 -40.82
C ASP A 150 -4.65 1.72 -41.33
N ARG A 151 -3.95 2.58 -40.57
CA ARG A 151 -3.68 3.97 -40.95
C ARG A 151 -2.33 4.19 -41.64
N LEU A 152 -1.38 3.28 -41.53
CA LEU A 152 -0.01 3.41 -42.04
C LEU A 152 0.10 3.10 -43.55
N ASN A 153 -0.96 2.87 -44.28
CA ASN A 153 -0.94 2.84 -45.75
C ASN A 153 -0.80 4.26 -46.31
N GLY A 154 0.18 5.07 -45.81
CA GLY A 154 0.50 6.34 -46.47
C GLY A 154 1.04 7.49 -45.62
N ALA A 155 1.34 7.35 -44.33
CA ALA A 155 1.69 8.52 -43.51
C ALA A 155 2.88 8.31 -42.59
N GLU A 156 4.07 8.07 -43.16
CA GLU A 156 5.35 8.13 -42.41
C GLU A 156 5.63 9.52 -41.80
N GLU A 157 5.20 10.58 -42.47
CA GLU A 157 5.37 11.96 -41.99
C GLU A 157 4.44 12.30 -40.81
N GLU A 158 3.21 11.81 -40.83
CA GLU A 158 2.25 12.03 -39.74
C GLU A 158 2.64 11.26 -38.48
N HIS A 159 3.26 10.10 -38.64
CA HIS A 159 3.84 9.34 -37.54
C HIS A 159 5.00 10.06 -36.88
N ARG A 160 5.89 10.65 -37.65
CA ARG A 160 7.00 11.49 -37.18
C ARG A 160 6.50 12.70 -36.42
N ARG A 161 5.48 13.36 -36.92
CA ARG A 161 4.87 14.53 -36.29
C ARG A 161 4.26 14.20 -34.93
N VAL A 162 3.50 13.09 -34.83
CA VAL A 162 2.89 12.65 -33.58
C VAL A 162 3.94 12.22 -32.56
N VAL A 163 5.03 11.57 -32.98
CA VAL A 163 6.15 11.23 -32.07
C VAL A 163 6.83 12.46 -31.55
N LEU A 164 7.08 13.47 -32.38
CA LEU A 164 7.74 14.72 -31.99
C LEU A 164 6.85 15.66 -31.16
N GLU A 165 5.53 15.53 -31.25
CA GLU A 165 4.57 16.31 -30.42
C GLU A 165 4.45 15.80 -28.98
N PHE A 166 4.97 14.59 -28.67
CA PHE A 166 4.90 13.93 -27.38
C PHE A 166 6.25 13.75 -26.67
N PHE A 167 7.31 14.30 -27.22
CA PHE A 167 8.64 14.40 -26.62
C PHE A 167 9.11 15.85 -26.54
#